data_5cd3559d3aecf1908683f0ca07ed7958
#
_entry.id   5cd3559d3aecf1908683f0ca07ed7958
#
_cell.length_a   1.000
_cell.length_b   1.000
_cell.length_c   1.000
_cell.angle_alpha   90.00
_cell.angle_beta   90.00
_cell.angle_gamma   90.00
#
_symmetry.space_group_name_H-M   'P 1'
#
loop_
_entity.id
_entity.type
_entity.pdbx_description
1 polymer ?
#
loop_
_entity_poly.entity_id
_entity_poly.type
_entity_poly.pdbx_seq_one_letter_code
_entity_poly.pdbx_strand_id
1 'polypeptide(L)'
;KPDQDQIVNSLIFGLGSWDKTAVPCINILTVCCYEIPLSIKKYLNSILTKLQTRITSANAAAHSLEFLISLSQLPNLTTNFTIEDFKQGFGIAFKYIQYAIDLEKRSHQQQQQQQQGHLQLAQIIQQHGVDADVEETPLTQQQTITPILSEYILMLSYHIIASWFVTLRMSDRVELQQFIIKNLKLCSEINENLQDQTTGFLDFIKKFTSSDLPLEMRLPGNNNNKRSSSSSTTNNTSICNRWMVDNLVVSIETEPFGGDTELIIRKPTGISKFNITLDHPSSLNNTSPMVLPNYFLLQLVESNTDPILIPDDVNTNRAISVLDRIPSVEFHKIGIIYIGKNQITENEVLNNKIGSIDYQKFLSNIGDLIKLQGCKSIYTGGLDTENNIDGEFTRYWRGKYIQIIFHVATMMNNNEQILGENQNDELSDMDIQRMIDLKKRHIGNNHVNIFFDESGHEFNFNLIKSQFNFLCIVITPHTYSQDYYNNNLPVSSTEDKKQQLSEKYFKVKMYRRGGVPSFCGISHFKLISEKELPVFIRSTSLLASIFANVWHGSKNVWSQRVKQLKLILSYTLPQLNSTTAGAV
;
A
#
# COMPACT_ATOMS: atom_id res chain seq x y z
N LYS A 1 -17.00 -19.78 -25.64
CA LYS A 1 -16.02 -18.72 -26.03
C LYS A 1 -16.67 -17.58 -26.81
N PRO A 2 -17.47 -17.79 -27.88
CA PRO A 2 -18.19 -16.68 -28.54
C PRO A 2 -19.12 -15.93 -27.57
N ASP A 3 -19.78 -16.61 -26.65
CA ASP A 3 -20.64 -16.01 -25.62
C ASP A 3 -19.88 -15.10 -24.65
N GLN A 4 -18.66 -15.49 -24.26
CA GLN A 4 -17.78 -14.67 -23.40
C GLN A 4 -17.38 -13.37 -24.10
N ASP A 5 -17.03 -13.43 -25.37
CA ASP A 5 -16.73 -12.26 -26.21
C ASP A 5 -17.95 -11.33 -26.36
N GLN A 6 -19.14 -11.89 -26.49
CA GLN A 6 -20.39 -11.13 -26.56
C GLN A 6 -20.68 -10.40 -25.24
N ILE A 7 -20.46 -11.06 -24.09
CA ILE A 7 -20.57 -10.44 -22.75
C ILE A 7 -19.62 -9.24 -22.66
N VAL A 8 -18.33 -9.42 -22.98
CA VAL A 8 -17.34 -8.34 -22.91
C VAL A 8 -17.73 -7.17 -23.81
N ASN A 9 -18.15 -7.43 -25.05
CA ASN A 9 -18.62 -6.38 -25.98
C ASN A 9 -19.82 -5.60 -25.42
N SER A 10 -20.79 -6.29 -24.84
CA SER A 10 -21.98 -5.66 -24.24
C SER A 10 -21.58 -4.75 -23.05
N LEU A 11 -20.62 -5.19 -22.23
CA LEU A 11 -20.08 -4.38 -21.14
C LEU A 11 -19.32 -3.14 -21.64
N ILE A 12 -18.52 -3.28 -22.71
CA ILE A 12 -17.82 -2.15 -23.35
C ILE A 12 -18.83 -1.13 -23.90
N PHE A 13 -19.93 -1.58 -24.50
CA PHE A 13 -21.00 -0.69 -24.93
C PHE A 13 -21.59 0.08 -23.74
N GLY A 14 -21.83 -0.60 -22.62
CA GLY A 14 -22.32 0.01 -21.38
C GLY A 14 -21.38 1.05 -20.76
N LEU A 15 -20.05 0.98 -21.02
CA LEU A 15 -19.09 2.00 -20.58
C LEU A 15 -19.37 3.39 -21.20
N GLY A 16 -19.93 3.45 -22.40
CA GLY A 16 -20.28 4.71 -23.07
C GLY A 16 -21.55 5.37 -22.55
N SER A 17 -22.27 4.71 -21.66
CA SER A 17 -23.55 5.15 -21.10
C SER A 17 -23.37 6.02 -19.83
N TRP A 18 -24.47 6.32 -19.16
CA TRP A 18 -24.49 7.09 -17.92
C TRP A 18 -23.77 6.35 -16.79
N ASP A 19 -23.33 7.08 -15.75
CA ASP A 19 -22.58 6.50 -14.62
C ASP A 19 -23.30 5.34 -13.94
N LYS A 20 -24.64 5.41 -13.83
CA LYS A 20 -25.46 4.33 -13.26
C LYS A 20 -25.31 2.99 -14.02
N THR A 21 -24.99 3.03 -15.31
CA THR A 21 -24.74 1.83 -16.14
C THR A 21 -23.27 1.50 -16.21
N ALA A 22 -22.41 2.50 -16.32
CA ALA A 22 -21.00 2.29 -16.54
C ALA A 22 -20.27 1.74 -15.30
N VAL A 23 -20.62 2.21 -14.09
CA VAL A 23 -20.00 1.69 -12.86
C VAL A 23 -20.22 0.19 -12.69
N PRO A 24 -21.46 -0.36 -12.79
CA PRO A 24 -21.67 -1.81 -12.84
C PRO A 24 -20.87 -2.52 -13.94
N CYS A 25 -20.79 -1.94 -15.15
CA CYS A 25 -20.03 -2.54 -16.26
C CYS A 25 -18.53 -2.61 -15.91
N ILE A 26 -17.93 -1.55 -15.35
CA ILE A 26 -16.53 -1.56 -14.90
C ILE A 26 -16.31 -2.65 -13.84
N ASN A 27 -17.21 -2.75 -12.86
CA ASN A 27 -17.11 -3.74 -11.80
C ASN A 27 -17.20 -5.17 -12.31
N ILE A 28 -18.04 -5.43 -13.32
CA ILE A 28 -18.13 -6.76 -13.95
C ILE A 28 -16.89 -7.01 -14.81
N LEU A 29 -16.40 -6.02 -15.57
CA LEU A 29 -15.15 -6.15 -16.33
C LEU A 29 -13.96 -6.47 -15.40
N THR A 30 -13.92 -5.92 -14.20
CA THR A 30 -12.89 -6.27 -13.19
C THR A 30 -12.96 -7.75 -12.84
N VAL A 31 -14.14 -8.32 -12.60
CA VAL A 31 -14.31 -9.77 -12.37
C VAL A 31 -13.91 -10.57 -13.60
N CYS A 32 -14.29 -10.12 -14.80
CA CYS A 32 -13.93 -10.77 -16.06
C CYS A 32 -12.42 -10.85 -16.30
N CYS A 33 -11.62 -9.94 -15.74
CA CYS A 33 -10.16 -10.01 -15.79
C CYS A 33 -9.61 -11.29 -15.14
N TYR A 34 -10.29 -11.80 -14.13
CA TYR A 34 -9.93 -13.03 -13.42
C TYR A 34 -10.59 -14.25 -14.07
N GLU A 35 -11.90 -14.22 -14.31
CA GLU A 35 -12.68 -15.39 -14.72
C GLU A 35 -12.60 -15.70 -16.22
N ILE A 36 -12.47 -14.69 -17.08
CA ILE A 36 -12.41 -14.83 -18.54
C ILE A 36 -11.28 -14.02 -19.19
N PRO A 37 -10.03 -14.18 -18.72
CA PRO A 37 -8.89 -13.32 -19.10
C PRO A 37 -8.60 -13.29 -20.61
N LEU A 38 -8.87 -14.39 -21.34
CA LEU A 38 -8.63 -14.46 -22.77
C LEU A 38 -9.53 -13.52 -23.56
N SER A 39 -10.81 -13.43 -23.20
CA SER A 39 -11.76 -12.51 -23.83
C SER A 39 -11.44 -11.06 -23.48
N ILE A 40 -11.08 -10.78 -22.20
CA ILE A 40 -10.66 -9.44 -21.80
C ILE A 40 -9.41 -9.01 -22.57
N LYS A 41 -8.38 -9.86 -22.66
CA LYS A 41 -7.14 -9.55 -23.39
C LYS A 41 -7.40 -9.13 -24.85
N LYS A 42 -8.36 -9.74 -25.50
CA LYS A 42 -8.74 -9.44 -26.90
C LYS A 42 -9.30 -8.01 -27.06
N TYR A 43 -10.06 -7.55 -26.07
CA TYR A 43 -10.78 -6.28 -26.16
C TYR A 43 -10.19 -5.16 -25.26
N LEU A 44 -9.02 -5.40 -24.66
CA LEU A 44 -8.46 -4.53 -23.63
C LEU A 44 -8.20 -3.11 -24.13
N ASN A 45 -7.67 -2.94 -25.35
CA ASN A 45 -7.47 -1.63 -25.97
C ASN A 45 -8.79 -0.85 -26.15
N SER A 46 -9.87 -1.55 -26.52
CA SER A 46 -11.19 -0.92 -26.64
C SER A 46 -11.71 -0.46 -25.27
N ILE A 47 -11.46 -1.24 -24.21
CA ILE A 47 -11.82 -0.87 -22.83
C ILE A 47 -11.03 0.37 -22.41
N LEU A 48 -9.70 0.39 -22.59
CA LEU A 48 -8.85 1.54 -22.23
C LEU A 48 -9.27 2.82 -22.98
N THR A 49 -9.55 2.71 -24.27
CA THR A 49 -10.03 3.85 -25.09
C THR A 49 -11.34 4.40 -24.55
N LYS A 50 -12.29 3.55 -24.16
CA LYS A 50 -13.55 4.00 -23.55
C LYS A 50 -13.34 4.64 -22.18
N LEU A 51 -12.47 4.09 -21.33
CA LEU A 51 -12.13 4.68 -20.04
C LEU A 51 -11.41 6.03 -20.19
N GLN A 52 -10.54 6.17 -21.21
CA GLN A 52 -9.83 7.42 -21.48
C GLN A 52 -10.76 8.57 -21.87
N THR A 53 -11.81 8.28 -22.63
CA THR A 53 -12.78 9.31 -23.07
C THR A 53 -13.78 9.69 -21.98
N ARG A 54 -13.84 8.90 -20.90
CA ARG A 54 -14.83 9.05 -19.84
C ARG A 54 -14.21 9.59 -18.57
N ILE A 55 -14.45 10.86 -18.25
CA ILE A 55 -14.17 11.47 -16.93
C ILE A 55 -15.42 12.21 -16.51
N THR A 56 -16.27 11.60 -15.68
CA THR A 56 -17.62 12.12 -15.42
C THR A 56 -17.90 12.41 -13.96
N SER A 57 -17.72 11.46 -13.06
CA SER A 57 -17.97 11.63 -11.64
C SER A 57 -16.84 11.06 -10.78
N ALA A 58 -16.71 11.54 -9.56
CA ALA A 58 -15.69 11.06 -8.63
C ALA A 58 -15.86 9.57 -8.32
N ASN A 59 -17.10 9.10 -8.22
CA ASN A 59 -17.39 7.69 -7.98
C ASN A 59 -16.98 6.81 -9.17
N ALA A 60 -17.35 7.19 -10.40
CA ALA A 60 -16.94 6.47 -11.60
C ALA A 60 -15.42 6.50 -11.81
N ALA A 61 -14.76 7.60 -11.42
CA ALA A 61 -13.31 7.74 -11.44
C ALA A 61 -12.64 6.68 -10.55
N ALA A 62 -13.09 6.53 -9.31
CA ALA A 62 -12.55 5.53 -8.39
C ALA A 62 -12.65 4.11 -8.97
N HIS A 63 -13.82 3.70 -9.47
CA HIS A 63 -13.99 2.38 -10.08
C HIS A 63 -13.12 2.16 -11.32
N SER A 64 -12.93 3.19 -12.16
CA SER A 64 -12.04 3.10 -13.33
C SER A 64 -10.59 2.87 -12.91
N LEU A 65 -10.13 3.57 -11.87
CA LEU A 65 -8.77 3.42 -11.34
C LEU A 65 -8.58 2.09 -10.61
N GLU A 66 -9.57 1.62 -9.86
CA GLU A 66 -9.58 0.28 -9.23
C GLU A 66 -9.45 -0.83 -10.28
N PHE A 67 -10.15 -0.70 -11.43
CA PHE A 67 -10.00 -1.61 -12.57
C PHE A 67 -8.56 -1.61 -13.10
N LEU A 68 -7.96 -0.43 -13.33
CA LEU A 68 -6.58 -0.31 -13.83
C LEU A 68 -5.54 -0.88 -12.85
N ILE A 69 -5.76 -0.74 -11.55
CA ILE A 69 -4.90 -1.36 -10.53
C ILE A 69 -5.04 -2.88 -10.55
N SER A 70 -6.26 -3.39 -10.61
CA SER A 70 -6.50 -4.83 -10.72
C SER A 70 -5.81 -5.41 -11.96
N LEU A 71 -5.87 -4.69 -13.09
CA LEU A 71 -5.19 -5.06 -14.33
C LEU A 71 -3.66 -5.14 -14.16
N SER A 72 -3.04 -4.22 -13.42
CA SER A 72 -1.59 -4.22 -13.18
C SER A 72 -1.09 -5.43 -12.39
N GLN A 73 -1.99 -6.07 -11.63
CA GLN A 73 -1.69 -7.27 -10.86
C GLN A 73 -1.85 -8.57 -11.65
N LEU A 74 -2.33 -8.48 -12.89
CA LEU A 74 -2.57 -9.59 -13.80
C LEU A 74 -1.67 -9.49 -15.04
N PRO A 75 -0.36 -9.78 -14.94
CA PRO A 75 0.62 -9.53 -16.00
C PRO A 75 0.30 -10.27 -17.30
N ASN A 76 -0.43 -11.39 -17.23
CA ASN A 76 -0.85 -12.15 -18.41
C ASN A 76 -1.78 -11.35 -19.34
N LEU A 77 -2.51 -10.37 -18.81
CA LEU A 77 -3.40 -9.52 -19.60
C LEU A 77 -2.62 -8.47 -20.40
N THR A 78 -1.52 -7.98 -19.87
CA THR A 78 -0.71 -6.89 -20.45
C THR A 78 0.49 -7.37 -21.25
N THR A 79 0.69 -8.70 -21.42
CA THR A 79 1.84 -9.29 -22.14
C THR A 79 2.03 -8.76 -23.56
N ASN A 80 0.93 -8.41 -24.24
CA ASN A 80 0.94 -7.93 -25.63
C ASN A 80 0.83 -6.41 -25.73
N PHE A 81 0.91 -5.68 -24.62
CA PHE A 81 0.85 -4.23 -24.65
C PHE A 81 2.05 -3.66 -25.37
N THR A 82 1.75 -2.70 -26.22
CA THR A 82 2.75 -1.82 -26.85
C THR A 82 3.07 -0.64 -25.92
N ILE A 83 4.11 0.11 -26.23
CA ILE A 83 4.44 1.35 -25.51
C ILE A 83 3.27 2.34 -25.54
N GLU A 84 2.53 2.40 -26.64
CA GLU A 84 1.37 3.30 -26.78
C GLU A 84 0.21 2.88 -25.87
N ASP A 85 -0.03 1.59 -25.67
CA ASP A 85 -1.04 1.09 -24.73
C ASP A 85 -0.69 1.49 -23.28
N PHE A 86 0.60 1.40 -22.92
CA PHE A 86 1.09 1.87 -21.62
C PHE A 86 0.97 3.39 -21.49
N LYS A 87 1.31 4.17 -22.52
CA LYS A 87 1.12 5.63 -22.52
C LYS A 87 -0.34 6.01 -22.32
N GLN A 88 -1.27 5.25 -22.91
CA GLN A 88 -2.69 5.45 -22.72
C GLN A 88 -3.12 5.24 -21.26
N GLY A 89 -2.64 4.17 -20.62
CA GLY A 89 -2.90 3.90 -19.20
C GLY A 89 -2.33 4.99 -18.28
N PHE A 90 -1.09 5.42 -18.50
CA PHE A 90 -0.51 6.58 -17.77
C PHE A 90 -1.29 7.87 -18.04
N GLY A 91 -1.72 8.10 -19.29
CA GLY A 91 -2.53 9.26 -19.66
C GLY A 91 -3.85 9.33 -18.89
N ILE A 92 -4.50 8.18 -18.67
CA ILE A 92 -5.70 8.09 -17.83
C ILE A 92 -5.37 8.49 -16.39
N ALA A 93 -4.29 7.94 -15.81
CA ALA A 93 -3.86 8.26 -14.45
C ALA A 93 -3.56 9.77 -14.28
N PHE A 94 -2.83 10.39 -15.20
CA PHE A 94 -2.54 11.83 -15.15
C PHE A 94 -3.79 12.69 -15.26
N LYS A 95 -4.74 12.33 -16.11
CA LYS A 95 -6.04 13.04 -16.19
C LYS A 95 -6.80 12.98 -14.86
N TYR A 96 -6.77 11.83 -14.18
CA TYR A 96 -7.43 11.70 -12.88
C TYR A 96 -6.70 12.43 -11.75
N ILE A 97 -5.37 12.61 -11.82
CA ILE A 97 -4.65 13.50 -10.91
C ILE A 97 -5.17 14.94 -11.08
N GLN A 98 -5.27 15.46 -12.31
CA GLN A 98 -5.83 16.78 -12.56
C GLN A 98 -7.29 16.90 -12.09
N TYR A 99 -8.10 15.88 -12.38
CA TYR A 99 -9.48 15.82 -11.91
C TYR A 99 -9.59 15.89 -10.38
N ALA A 100 -8.75 15.16 -9.66
CA ALA A 100 -8.71 15.18 -8.20
C ALA A 100 -8.33 16.58 -7.67
N ILE A 101 -7.33 17.23 -8.27
CA ILE A 101 -6.94 18.60 -7.92
C ILE A 101 -8.10 19.58 -8.12
N ASP A 102 -8.81 19.49 -9.24
CA ASP A 102 -9.95 20.34 -9.53
C ASP A 102 -11.13 20.09 -8.59
N LEU A 103 -11.35 18.82 -8.21
CA LEU A 103 -12.38 18.43 -7.24
C LEU A 103 -12.08 19.00 -5.85
N GLU A 104 -10.82 18.93 -5.42
CA GLU A 104 -10.36 19.53 -4.15
C GLU A 104 -10.58 21.05 -4.14
N LYS A 105 -10.15 21.75 -5.20
CA LYS A 105 -10.35 23.20 -5.34
C LYS A 105 -11.82 23.60 -5.25
N ARG A 106 -12.70 22.88 -5.96
CA ARG A 106 -14.16 23.13 -5.92
C ARG A 106 -14.73 22.92 -4.52
N SER A 107 -14.31 21.87 -3.82
CA SER A 107 -14.79 21.60 -2.46
C SER A 107 -14.39 22.72 -1.49
N HIS A 108 -13.16 23.23 -1.57
CA HIS A 108 -12.71 24.35 -0.75
C HIS A 108 -13.47 25.64 -1.06
N GLN A 109 -13.74 25.94 -2.33
CA GLN A 109 -14.53 27.12 -2.72
C GLN A 109 -15.97 27.04 -2.18
N GLN A 110 -16.59 25.87 -2.24
CA GLN A 110 -17.94 25.67 -1.69
C GLN A 110 -17.97 25.85 -0.16
N GLN A 111 -16.97 25.33 0.55
CA GLN A 111 -16.85 25.50 2.01
C GLN A 111 -16.68 27.00 2.39
N GLN A 112 -15.84 27.74 1.66
CA GLN A 112 -15.64 29.17 1.90
C GLN A 112 -16.92 29.99 1.63
N GLN A 113 -17.64 29.68 0.54
CA GLN A 113 -18.91 30.37 0.24
C GLN A 113 -19.97 30.12 1.31
N GLN A 114 -20.05 28.89 1.85
CA GLN A 114 -20.98 28.56 2.92
C GLN A 114 -20.61 29.24 4.23
N GLN A 115 -19.31 29.27 4.60
CA GLN A 115 -18.86 29.99 5.79
C GLN A 115 -19.17 31.50 5.67
N GLN A 116 -18.97 32.10 4.50
CA GLN A 116 -19.35 33.50 4.25
C GLN A 116 -20.87 33.69 4.33
N GLY A 117 -21.67 32.77 3.78
CA GLY A 117 -23.12 32.78 3.88
C GLY A 117 -23.62 32.68 5.34
N HIS A 118 -23.02 31.79 6.14
CA HIS A 118 -23.34 31.66 7.56
C HIS A 118 -22.94 32.90 8.38
N LEU A 119 -21.79 33.53 8.07
CA LEU A 119 -21.38 34.77 8.70
C LEU A 119 -22.32 35.94 8.34
N GLN A 120 -22.74 36.02 7.09
CA GLN A 120 -23.74 37.03 6.66
C GLN A 120 -25.10 36.79 7.30
N LEU A 121 -25.55 35.53 7.38
CA LEU A 121 -26.80 35.16 8.04
C LEU A 121 -26.76 35.48 9.55
N ALA A 122 -25.66 35.17 10.22
CA ALA A 122 -25.44 35.51 11.62
C ALA A 122 -25.43 37.02 11.87
N GLN A 123 -24.85 37.79 10.96
CA GLN A 123 -24.89 39.29 11.03
C GLN A 123 -26.31 39.84 10.83
N ILE A 124 -27.10 39.26 9.93
CA ILE A 124 -28.50 39.66 9.67
C ILE A 124 -29.38 39.27 10.89
N ILE A 125 -29.17 38.09 11.49
CA ILE A 125 -29.90 37.65 12.70
C ILE A 125 -29.56 38.56 13.88
N GLN A 126 -28.32 38.95 14.09
CA GLN A 126 -27.93 39.92 15.12
C GLN A 126 -28.53 41.29 14.91
N GLN A 127 -28.73 41.72 13.65
CA GLN A 127 -29.34 43.04 13.34
C GLN A 127 -30.87 43.05 13.46
N HIS A 128 -31.55 41.92 13.30
CA HIS A 128 -33.02 41.87 13.20
C HIS A 128 -33.75 41.07 14.29
N GLY A 129 -33.01 40.48 15.24
CA GLY A 129 -33.61 39.89 16.48
C GLY A 129 -34.65 38.80 16.24
N VAL A 130 -34.44 37.92 15.29
CA VAL A 130 -35.37 36.83 15.00
C VAL A 130 -34.79 35.52 15.60
N ASP A 131 -35.50 34.99 16.60
CA ASP A 131 -35.25 33.62 17.09
C ASP A 131 -35.65 32.64 15.99
N ALA A 132 -34.66 32.10 15.30
CA ALA A 132 -34.85 31.02 14.33
C ALA A 132 -34.18 29.76 14.88
N ASP A 133 -34.99 28.77 15.27
CA ASP A 133 -34.56 27.40 15.44
C ASP A 133 -34.01 26.89 14.09
N VAL A 134 -32.69 26.90 13.93
CA VAL A 134 -32.01 26.35 12.75
C VAL A 134 -31.89 24.85 12.96
N GLU A 135 -32.86 24.08 12.42
CA GLU A 135 -32.70 22.65 12.24
C GLU A 135 -31.40 22.40 11.43
N GLU A 136 -30.43 21.71 12.03
CA GLU A 136 -29.23 21.21 11.37
C GLU A 136 -29.63 20.25 10.24
N THR A 137 -29.59 20.74 9.01
CA THR A 137 -29.90 19.94 7.84
C THR A 137 -28.81 18.89 7.55
N PRO A 138 -29.14 17.72 6.94
CA PRO A 138 -28.22 16.58 6.70
C PRO A 138 -27.13 16.85 5.62
N LEU A 139 -26.82 18.10 5.33
CA LEU A 139 -25.83 18.52 4.33
C LEU A 139 -24.37 18.24 4.74
N THR A 140 -24.11 18.00 6.02
CA THR A 140 -22.75 17.80 6.56
C THR A 140 -22.06 16.52 6.11
N GLN A 141 -22.79 15.44 5.79
CA GLN A 141 -22.16 14.18 5.37
C GLN A 141 -21.62 14.21 3.94
N GLN A 142 -22.30 14.83 2.99
CA GLN A 142 -21.81 14.94 1.60
C GLN A 142 -20.58 15.83 1.48
N GLN A 143 -20.43 16.83 2.33
CA GLN A 143 -19.32 17.78 2.33
C GLN A 143 -18.00 17.18 2.80
N THR A 144 -18.04 16.22 3.73
CA THR A 144 -16.86 15.50 4.22
C THR A 144 -16.40 14.38 3.29
N ILE A 145 -17.29 13.80 2.49
CA ILE A 145 -16.99 12.67 1.60
C ILE A 145 -16.20 13.13 0.35
N THR A 146 -16.49 14.32 -0.18
CA THR A 146 -15.85 14.79 -1.42
C THR A 146 -14.32 14.95 -1.31
N PRO A 147 -13.75 15.56 -0.27
CA PRO A 147 -12.30 15.65 -0.07
C PRO A 147 -11.63 14.28 0.05
N ILE A 148 -12.26 13.35 0.79
CA ILE A 148 -11.73 11.98 0.97
C ILE A 148 -11.72 11.23 -0.36
N LEU A 149 -12.78 11.35 -1.15
CA LEU A 149 -12.85 10.70 -2.45
C LEU A 149 -11.84 11.31 -3.44
N SER A 150 -11.60 12.62 -3.37
CA SER A 150 -10.56 13.31 -4.14
C SER A 150 -9.16 12.78 -3.80
N GLU A 151 -8.84 12.68 -2.51
CA GLU A 151 -7.56 12.12 -2.05
C GLU A 151 -7.42 10.63 -2.44
N TYR A 152 -8.51 9.86 -2.38
CA TYR A 152 -8.50 8.47 -2.81
C TYR A 152 -8.21 8.33 -4.31
N ILE A 153 -8.87 9.12 -5.16
CA ILE A 153 -8.61 9.17 -6.60
C ILE A 153 -7.15 9.53 -6.87
N LEU A 154 -6.62 10.52 -6.15
CA LEU A 154 -5.23 10.92 -6.24
C LEU A 154 -4.28 9.77 -5.89
N MET A 155 -4.49 9.10 -4.76
CA MET A 155 -3.67 7.96 -4.31
C MET A 155 -3.71 6.80 -5.30
N LEU A 156 -4.91 6.44 -5.81
CA LEU A 156 -5.04 5.40 -6.82
C LEU A 156 -4.30 5.76 -8.12
N SER A 157 -4.36 7.02 -8.55
CA SER A 157 -3.69 7.47 -9.78
C SER A 157 -2.17 7.36 -9.67
N TYR A 158 -1.58 7.79 -8.56
CA TYR A 158 -0.16 7.59 -8.29
C TYR A 158 0.20 6.10 -8.19
N HIS A 159 -0.66 5.30 -7.57
CA HIS A 159 -0.46 3.87 -7.47
C HIS A 159 -0.46 3.17 -8.84
N ILE A 160 -1.32 3.59 -9.77
CA ILE A 160 -1.31 3.11 -11.16
C ILE A 160 0.01 3.45 -11.83
N ILE A 161 0.50 4.70 -11.69
CA ILE A 161 1.78 5.10 -12.29
C ILE A 161 2.90 4.19 -11.78
N ALA A 162 2.98 3.94 -10.47
CA ALA A 162 3.99 3.07 -9.89
C ALA A 162 3.84 1.61 -10.35
N SER A 163 2.63 1.04 -10.22
CA SER A 163 2.38 -0.38 -10.53
C SER A 163 2.59 -0.71 -12.00
N TRP A 164 2.10 0.15 -12.90
CA TRP A 164 2.28 -0.06 -14.34
C TRP A 164 3.72 0.16 -14.78
N PHE A 165 4.44 1.14 -14.18
CA PHE A 165 5.84 1.38 -14.51
C PHE A 165 6.73 0.18 -14.20
N VAL A 166 6.52 -0.48 -13.06
CA VAL A 166 7.33 -1.66 -12.70
C VAL A 166 6.96 -2.93 -13.48
N THR A 167 5.83 -2.96 -14.19
CA THR A 167 5.47 -4.07 -15.09
C THR A 167 6.13 -3.95 -16.47
N LEU A 168 6.56 -2.75 -16.86
CA LEU A 168 7.27 -2.51 -18.11
C LEU A 168 8.60 -3.25 -18.15
N ARG A 169 9.05 -3.61 -19.35
CA ARG A 169 10.43 -4.07 -19.60
C ARG A 169 11.39 -2.92 -19.31
N MET A 170 12.63 -3.24 -18.95
CA MET A 170 13.65 -2.22 -18.63
C MET A 170 13.89 -1.25 -19.80
N SER A 171 13.93 -1.76 -21.05
CA SER A 171 14.05 -0.94 -22.27
C SER A 171 12.93 0.10 -22.38
N ASP A 172 11.70 -0.34 -22.16
CA ASP A 172 10.50 0.47 -22.32
C ASP A 172 10.39 1.54 -21.21
N ARG A 173 10.94 1.23 -20.01
CA ARG A 173 11.03 2.21 -18.90
C ARG A 173 11.94 3.38 -19.27
N VAL A 174 13.08 3.12 -19.92
CA VAL A 174 14.00 4.16 -20.38
C VAL A 174 13.30 5.09 -21.37
N GLU A 175 12.52 4.54 -22.30
CA GLU A 175 11.78 5.33 -23.29
C GLU A 175 10.66 6.16 -22.64
N LEU A 176 9.89 5.58 -21.71
CA LEU A 176 8.74 6.24 -21.09
C LEU A 176 9.10 7.16 -19.93
N GLN A 177 10.31 7.07 -19.38
CA GLN A 177 10.76 7.82 -18.22
C GLN A 177 10.50 9.33 -18.38
N GLN A 178 10.95 9.93 -19.48
CA GLN A 178 10.84 11.38 -19.69
C GLN A 178 9.37 11.84 -19.82
N PHE A 179 8.53 11.03 -20.47
CA PHE A 179 7.10 11.28 -20.56
C PHE A 179 6.47 11.33 -19.17
N ILE A 180 6.77 10.36 -18.30
CA ILE A 180 6.21 10.29 -16.94
C ILE A 180 6.73 11.43 -16.08
N ILE A 181 8.04 11.71 -16.09
CA ILE A 181 8.67 12.80 -15.32
C ILE A 181 8.05 14.16 -15.68
N LYS A 182 7.88 14.43 -16.99
CA LYS A 182 7.28 15.68 -17.46
C LYS A 182 5.86 15.86 -16.91
N ASN A 183 5.02 14.85 -17.02
CA ASN A 183 3.64 14.93 -16.55
C ASN A 183 3.53 15.02 -15.01
N LEU A 184 4.38 14.32 -14.25
CA LEU A 184 4.43 14.45 -12.78
C LEU A 184 4.82 15.87 -12.35
N LYS A 185 5.81 16.50 -13.01
CA LYS A 185 6.20 17.88 -12.74
C LYS A 185 5.07 18.85 -13.03
N LEU A 186 4.39 18.73 -14.17
CA LEU A 186 3.22 19.56 -14.51
C LEU A 186 2.13 19.46 -13.45
N CYS A 187 1.83 18.28 -12.92
CA CYS A 187 0.85 18.10 -11.84
C CYS A 187 1.27 18.86 -10.56
N SER A 188 2.56 18.83 -10.19
CA SER A 188 3.06 19.53 -8.99
C SER A 188 3.14 21.06 -9.16
N GLU A 189 3.29 21.57 -10.38
CA GLU A 189 3.20 22.99 -10.68
C GLU A 189 1.77 23.53 -10.52
N ILE A 190 0.76 22.69 -10.79
CA ILE A 190 -0.66 23.06 -10.63
C ILE A 190 -1.08 23.07 -9.15
N ASN A 191 -0.48 22.23 -8.31
CA ASN A 191 -0.79 22.11 -6.88
C ASN A 191 0.49 21.85 -6.06
N GLU A 192 0.92 22.87 -5.30
CA GLU A 192 2.12 22.79 -4.45
C GLU A 192 2.03 21.70 -3.37
N ASN A 193 0.83 21.33 -2.92
CA ASN A 193 0.64 20.26 -1.95
C ASN A 193 1.13 18.90 -2.46
N LEU A 194 1.24 18.71 -3.78
CA LEU A 194 1.73 17.50 -4.41
C LEU A 194 3.26 17.46 -4.57
N GLN A 195 3.97 18.53 -4.22
CA GLN A 195 5.42 18.64 -4.45
C GLN A 195 6.20 17.51 -3.74
N ASP A 196 5.87 17.23 -2.48
CA ASP A 196 6.56 16.17 -1.73
C ASP A 196 6.29 14.79 -2.31
N GLN A 197 5.03 14.53 -2.71
CA GLN A 197 4.64 13.27 -3.33
C GLN A 197 5.31 13.10 -4.70
N THR A 198 5.30 14.14 -5.52
CA THR A 198 5.99 14.15 -6.82
C THR A 198 7.47 13.90 -6.66
N THR A 199 8.15 14.56 -5.71
CA THR A 199 9.57 14.34 -5.43
C THR A 199 9.87 12.88 -5.11
N GLY A 200 9.05 12.24 -4.27
CA GLY A 200 9.17 10.82 -3.96
C GLY A 200 8.98 9.93 -5.20
N PHE A 201 7.99 10.23 -6.02
CA PHE A 201 7.73 9.49 -7.26
C PHE A 201 8.81 9.70 -8.32
N LEU A 202 9.40 10.88 -8.43
CA LEU A 202 10.53 11.11 -9.34
C LEU A 202 11.75 10.26 -8.96
N ASP A 203 12.05 10.12 -7.67
CA ASP A 203 13.11 9.23 -7.20
C ASP A 203 12.77 7.76 -7.50
N PHE A 204 11.51 7.36 -7.30
CA PHE A 204 11.01 6.02 -7.66
C PHE A 204 11.20 5.72 -9.16
N ILE A 205 10.75 6.62 -10.04
CA ILE A 205 10.89 6.44 -11.49
C ILE A 205 12.38 6.32 -11.89
N LYS A 206 13.25 7.20 -11.38
CA LYS A 206 14.69 7.14 -11.63
C LYS A 206 15.28 5.79 -11.20
N LYS A 207 14.95 5.32 -10.00
CA LYS A 207 15.45 4.06 -9.47
C LYS A 207 15.02 2.86 -10.33
N PHE A 208 13.73 2.76 -10.65
CA PHE A 208 13.20 1.63 -11.41
C PHE A 208 13.46 1.71 -12.92
N THR A 209 13.93 2.82 -13.44
CA THR A 209 14.46 2.91 -14.81
C THR A 209 15.74 2.12 -14.97
N SER A 210 16.61 2.14 -13.95
CA SER A 210 17.93 1.50 -14.00
C SER A 210 18.04 0.20 -13.19
N SER A 211 17.01 -0.19 -12.44
CA SER A 211 17.02 -1.38 -11.59
C SER A 211 15.64 -2.02 -11.53
N ASP A 212 15.58 -3.34 -11.58
CA ASP A 212 14.34 -4.12 -11.41
C ASP A 212 14.22 -4.78 -10.03
N LEU A 213 15.14 -4.48 -9.12
CA LEU A 213 15.15 -5.04 -7.77
C LEU A 213 14.05 -4.40 -6.92
N PRO A 214 13.32 -5.19 -6.12
CA PRO A 214 12.35 -4.67 -5.17
C PRO A 214 12.97 -3.65 -4.20
N LEU A 215 12.17 -2.70 -3.73
CA LEU A 215 12.61 -1.80 -2.65
C LEU A 215 12.90 -2.61 -1.40
N GLU A 216 14.04 -2.37 -0.76
CA GLU A 216 14.37 -3.02 0.49
C GLU A 216 13.62 -2.37 1.65
N MET A 217 12.98 -3.19 2.46
CA MET A 217 12.44 -2.76 3.74
C MET A 217 13.54 -2.89 4.78
N ARG A 218 14.18 -1.78 5.13
CA ARG A 218 15.02 -1.75 6.33
C ARG A 218 14.10 -1.57 7.53
N LEU A 219 13.96 -2.63 8.29
CA LEU A 219 13.38 -2.55 9.63
C LEU A 219 14.34 -1.72 10.49
N PRO A 220 13.83 -0.94 11.46
CA PRO A 220 14.67 -0.30 12.46
C PRO A 220 15.42 -1.41 13.21
N GLY A 221 16.56 -1.79 12.65
CA GLY A 221 17.45 -2.75 13.28
C GLY A 221 18.06 -2.07 14.50
N ASN A 222 18.07 -2.78 15.59
CA ASN A 222 18.91 -2.48 16.72
C ASN A 222 20.33 -2.18 16.18
N ASN A 223 20.70 -0.91 16.12
CA ASN A 223 22.06 -0.47 15.78
C ASN A 223 23.09 -0.93 16.84
N ASN A 224 22.75 -1.95 17.63
CA ASN A 224 23.62 -2.63 18.57
C ASN A 224 24.55 -3.67 17.93
N ASN A 225 24.65 -3.73 16.59
CA ASN A 225 25.89 -4.22 16.01
C ASN A 225 26.96 -3.15 16.21
N LYS A 226 27.33 -2.89 17.46
CA LYS A 226 28.73 -2.64 17.76
C LYS A 226 29.48 -3.70 16.94
N ARG A 227 30.26 -3.26 15.95
CA ARG A 227 31.32 -4.10 15.38
C ARG A 227 31.87 -4.87 16.57
N SER A 228 31.70 -6.20 16.57
CA SER A 228 32.56 -7.05 17.37
C SER A 228 33.95 -6.82 16.78
N SER A 229 34.56 -5.74 17.21
CA SER A 229 35.97 -5.49 17.05
C SER A 229 36.64 -6.69 17.69
N SER A 230 37.09 -7.64 16.85
CA SER A 230 38.22 -8.46 17.22
C SER A 230 39.24 -7.51 17.81
N SER A 231 39.56 -7.74 19.06
CA SER A 231 40.53 -7.06 19.89
C SER A 231 41.81 -6.71 19.11
N SER A 232 41.91 -5.47 18.66
CA SER A 232 43.16 -4.80 18.42
C SER A 232 43.05 -3.41 19.05
N THR A 233 43.78 -3.21 20.12
CA THR A 233 43.99 -1.98 20.86
C THR A 233 44.69 -0.94 19.99
N THR A 234 43.98 -0.33 19.07
CA THR A 234 44.39 0.93 18.43
C THR A 234 43.19 1.87 18.47
N ASN A 235 43.34 3.04 19.06
CA ASN A 235 42.37 4.13 19.11
C ASN A 235 42.13 4.69 17.69
N ASN A 236 41.52 3.93 16.78
CA ASN A 236 41.10 4.41 15.48
C ASN A 236 39.76 5.13 15.64
N THR A 237 39.82 6.44 15.83
CA THR A 237 38.67 7.33 15.79
C THR A 237 38.19 7.44 14.34
N SER A 238 37.06 6.80 14.00
CA SER A 238 36.42 7.01 12.68
C SER A 238 35.94 8.46 12.56
N ILE A 239 36.05 9.03 11.36
CA ILE A 239 35.53 10.37 11.01
C ILE A 239 34.24 10.18 10.23
N CYS A 240 33.13 10.71 10.76
CA CYS A 240 31.83 10.68 10.12
C CYS A 240 31.38 12.08 9.75
N ASN A 241 31.17 12.33 8.46
CA ASN A 241 30.57 13.57 7.96
C ASN A 241 29.30 13.27 7.18
N ARG A 242 28.38 14.22 7.18
CA ARG A 242 27.07 14.11 6.51
C ARG A 242 26.80 15.33 5.66
N TRP A 243 26.21 15.13 4.49
CA TRP A 243 25.86 16.21 3.57
C TRP A 243 24.44 16.06 3.07
N MET A 244 23.78 17.19 2.88
CA MET A 244 22.61 17.29 2.06
C MET A 244 23.05 17.53 0.62
N VAL A 245 22.60 16.67 -0.29
CA VAL A 245 22.88 16.74 -1.74
C VAL A 245 21.54 16.62 -2.47
N ASP A 246 21.08 17.67 -3.12
CA ASP A 246 19.72 17.74 -3.66
C ASP A 246 18.65 17.33 -2.61
N ASN A 247 17.94 16.21 -2.84
CA ASN A 247 16.96 15.63 -1.92
C ASN A 247 17.50 14.36 -1.23
N LEU A 248 18.79 14.29 -0.97
CA LEU A 248 19.47 13.12 -0.39
C LEU A 248 20.24 13.54 0.85
N VAL A 249 20.33 12.62 1.83
CA VAL A 249 21.32 12.71 2.91
C VAL A 249 22.40 11.67 2.66
N VAL A 250 23.62 12.14 2.46
CA VAL A 250 24.82 11.31 2.28
C VAL A 250 25.60 11.32 3.59
N SER A 251 25.85 10.16 4.17
CA SER A 251 26.70 9.99 5.36
C SER A 251 27.90 9.13 4.97
N ILE A 252 29.10 9.60 5.29
CA ILE A 252 30.35 8.89 5.00
C ILE A 252 31.13 8.80 6.30
N GLU A 253 31.41 7.58 6.73
CA GLU A 253 32.23 7.27 7.87
C GLU A 253 33.49 6.56 7.40
N THR A 254 34.66 7.11 7.72
CA THR A 254 35.95 6.63 7.23
C THR A 254 36.88 6.36 8.39
N GLU A 255 37.62 5.26 8.37
CA GLU A 255 38.79 5.04 9.21
C GLU A 255 40.01 5.72 8.56
N PRO A 256 40.56 6.81 9.17
CA PRO A 256 41.53 7.66 8.48
C PRO A 256 42.78 6.95 8.02
N PHE A 257 43.23 5.90 8.73
CA PHE A 257 44.47 5.17 8.44
C PHE A 257 44.22 3.74 7.94
N GLY A 258 43.01 3.19 8.07
CA GLY A 258 42.63 1.86 7.58
C GLY A 258 42.00 1.87 6.20
N GLY A 259 41.49 3.02 5.79
CA GLY A 259 40.83 3.18 4.47
C GLY A 259 39.43 2.55 4.38
N ASP A 260 38.99 1.82 5.39
CA ASP A 260 37.63 1.27 5.42
C ASP A 260 36.62 2.40 5.55
N THR A 261 35.68 2.43 4.60
CA THR A 261 34.69 3.51 4.51
C THR A 261 33.28 2.94 4.40
N GLU A 262 32.38 3.48 5.22
CA GLU A 262 30.95 3.21 5.09
C GLU A 262 30.26 4.43 4.46
N LEU A 263 29.64 4.23 3.28
CA LEU A 263 28.82 5.22 2.60
C LEU A 263 27.33 4.86 2.76
N ILE A 264 26.54 5.78 3.32
CA ILE A 264 25.09 5.61 3.45
C ILE A 264 24.39 6.76 2.72
N ILE A 265 23.60 6.41 1.71
CA ILE A 265 22.78 7.37 0.93
C ILE A 265 21.31 7.15 1.29
N ARG A 266 20.67 8.18 1.86
CA ARG A 266 19.26 8.19 2.22
C ARG A 266 18.47 8.98 1.19
N LYS A 267 17.53 8.29 0.53
CA LYS A 267 16.66 8.81 -0.55
C LYS A 267 15.19 8.76 -0.12
N PRO A 268 14.29 9.46 -0.82
CA PRO A 268 12.86 9.30 -0.61
C PRO A 268 12.40 7.84 -0.69
N THR A 269 12.92 7.05 -1.64
CA THR A 269 12.51 5.66 -1.87
C THR A 269 13.39 4.61 -1.19
N GLY A 270 14.31 5.00 -0.31
CA GLY A 270 15.10 4.01 0.42
C GLY A 270 16.43 4.51 0.96
N ILE A 271 17.21 3.55 1.43
CA ILE A 271 18.55 3.77 1.98
C ILE A 271 19.48 2.77 1.27
N SER A 272 20.55 3.28 0.70
CA SER A 272 21.64 2.45 0.16
C SER A 272 22.84 2.53 1.09
N LYS A 273 23.46 1.38 1.33
CA LYS A 273 24.64 1.27 2.19
C LYS A 273 25.74 0.55 1.42
N PHE A 274 26.92 1.13 1.39
CA PHE A 274 28.08 0.59 0.72
C PHE A 274 29.25 0.54 1.70
N ASN A 275 29.97 -0.58 1.71
CA ASN A 275 31.25 -0.70 2.38
C ASN A 275 32.33 -0.65 1.32
N ILE A 276 33.26 0.27 1.45
CA ILE A 276 34.34 0.52 0.51
C ILE A 276 35.63 0.25 1.22
N THR A 277 36.43 -0.68 0.70
CA THR A 277 37.79 -0.97 1.16
C THR A 277 38.76 -0.49 0.10
N LEU A 278 39.73 0.34 0.49
CA LEU A 278 40.78 0.77 -0.41
C LEU A 278 41.92 -0.24 -0.41
N ASP A 279 42.23 -0.78 -1.59
CA ASP A 279 43.46 -1.57 -1.77
C ASP A 279 44.67 -0.66 -1.68
N HIS A 280 45.41 -0.75 -0.58
CA HIS A 280 46.70 -0.09 -0.47
C HIS A 280 47.76 -0.96 -1.16
N PRO A 281 48.50 -0.44 -2.18
CA PRO A 281 49.64 -1.15 -2.71
C PRO A 281 50.67 -1.32 -1.58
N SER A 282 50.93 -2.56 -1.20
CA SER A 282 51.74 -2.99 -0.06
C SER A 282 53.24 -2.63 -0.13
N SER A 283 53.63 -1.68 -0.99
CA SER A 283 55.04 -1.42 -1.30
C SER A 283 55.56 0.01 -1.15
N LEU A 284 54.77 0.93 -0.59
CA LEU A 284 55.25 2.30 -0.37
C LEU A 284 55.20 2.70 1.12
N ASN A 285 56.38 2.64 1.72
CA ASN A 285 56.77 3.35 2.95
C ASN A 285 55.64 3.79 3.93
N ASN A 286 55.53 3.19 5.06
CA ASN A 286 54.94 3.46 6.39
C ASN A 286 54.04 4.71 6.62
N THR A 287 53.60 5.42 5.60
CA THR A 287 52.66 6.53 5.68
C THR A 287 51.46 6.25 4.78
N SER A 288 50.48 5.47 5.29
CA SER A 288 49.20 5.36 4.60
C SER A 288 48.59 6.76 4.46
N PRO A 289 48.22 7.20 3.25
CA PRO A 289 47.59 8.51 3.06
C PRO A 289 46.33 8.57 3.90
N MET A 290 46.15 9.67 4.62
CA MET A 290 44.94 9.91 5.38
C MET A 290 43.76 10.07 4.43
N VAL A 291 42.73 9.21 4.56
CA VAL A 291 41.53 9.26 3.75
C VAL A 291 40.43 9.97 4.51
N LEU A 292 39.91 11.06 3.94
CA LEU A 292 38.85 11.87 4.53
C LEU A 292 37.50 11.62 3.84
N PRO A 293 36.37 11.73 4.56
CA PRO A 293 35.04 11.50 4.00
C PRO A 293 34.70 12.33 2.75
N ASN A 294 35.18 13.58 2.66
CA ASN A 294 34.95 14.47 1.54
C ASN A 294 35.54 13.98 0.19
N TYR A 295 36.60 13.16 0.20
CA TYR A 295 37.13 12.55 -1.01
C TYR A 295 36.08 11.65 -1.67
N PHE A 296 35.42 10.82 -0.88
CA PHE A 296 34.37 9.93 -1.38
C PHE A 296 33.13 10.69 -1.85
N LEU A 297 32.77 11.79 -1.16
CA LEU A 297 31.66 12.63 -1.59
C LEU A 297 31.89 13.14 -3.03
N LEU A 298 33.06 13.74 -3.28
CA LEU A 298 33.40 14.34 -4.58
C LEU A 298 33.57 13.32 -5.70
N GLN A 299 33.97 12.09 -5.39
CA GLN A 299 34.21 11.05 -6.38
C GLN A 299 33.00 10.16 -6.69
N LEU A 300 32.11 9.96 -5.71
CA LEU A 300 31.04 8.96 -5.79
C LEU A 300 29.63 9.56 -5.89
N VAL A 301 29.48 10.84 -5.57
CA VAL A 301 28.17 11.48 -5.55
C VAL A 301 28.09 12.58 -6.61
N GLU A 302 27.39 12.29 -7.67
CA GLU A 302 27.07 13.25 -8.71
C GLU A 302 25.89 14.13 -8.24
N SER A 303 26.02 15.46 -8.27
CA SER A 303 24.96 16.38 -7.88
C SER A 303 24.89 17.60 -8.82
N ASN A 304 23.69 18.17 -8.95
CA ASN A 304 23.47 19.42 -9.67
C ASN A 304 23.60 20.66 -8.76
N THR A 305 23.71 20.45 -7.45
CA THR A 305 23.82 21.51 -6.44
C THR A 305 25.04 21.26 -5.57
N ASP A 306 25.57 22.32 -4.96
CA ASP A 306 26.67 22.20 -4.01
C ASP A 306 26.25 21.41 -2.77
N PRO A 307 27.05 20.43 -2.34
CA PRO A 307 26.78 19.68 -1.12
C PRO A 307 26.81 20.57 0.12
N ILE A 308 25.74 20.52 0.94
CA ILE A 308 25.64 21.30 2.18
C ILE A 308 26.01 20.39 3.34
N LEU A 309 27.05 20.75 4.09
CA LEU A 309 27.48 20.00 5.28
C LEU A 309 26.40 20.08 6.37
N ILE A 310 25.97 18.92 6.86
CA ILE A 310 24.97 18.78 7.91
C ILE A 310 25.69 18.83 9.27
N PRO A 311 25.27 19.69 10.22
CA PRO A 311 25.88 19.77 11.52
C PRO A 311 25.66 18.50 12.34
N ASP A 312 26.65 18.13 13.14
CA ASP A 312 26.57 16.99 14.06
C ASP A 312 26.00 17.46 15.40
N ASP A 313 24.70 17.73 15.44
CA ASP A 313 23.96 18.14 16.64
C ASP A 313 22.83 17.16 16.98
N VAL A 314 22.25 17.30 18.17
CA VAL A 314 21.21 16.42 18.72
C VAL A 314 19.95 16.44 17.84
N ASN A 315 19.55 17.61 17.32
CA ASN A 315 18.32 17.76 16.52
C ASN A 315 18.46 17.06 15.17
N THR A 316 19.59 17.29 14.51
CA THR A 316 19.90 16.68 13.21
C THR A 316 20.03 15.17 13.33
N ASN A 317 20.74 14.67 14.35
CA ASN A 317 20.87 13.23 14.61
C ASN A 317 19.52 12.58 14.89
N ARG A 318 18.64 13.25 15.66
CA ARG A 318 17.28 12.79 15.90
C ARG A 318 16.46 12.76 14.60
N ALA A 319 16.56 13.80 13.77
CA ALA A 319 15.83 13.88 12.50
C ALA A 319 16.27 12.77 11.53
N ILE A 320 17.57 12.47 11.43
CA ILE A 320 18.08 11.35 10.63
C ILE A 320 17.60 10.01 11.20
N SER A 321 17.59 9.83 12.51
CA SER A 321 17.06 8.62 13.15
C SER A 321 15.56 8.42 12.90
N VAL A 322 14.78 9.51 12.81
CA VAL A 322 13.36 9.46 12.42
C VAL A 322 13.23 9.06 10.95
N LEU A 323 14.03 9.64 10.05
CA LEU A 323 14.04 9.28 8.62
C LEU A 323 14.34 7.78 8.41
N ASP A 324 15.31 7.24 9.16
CA ASP A 324 15.70 5.83 9.05
C ASP A 324 14.61 4.86 9.53
N ARG A 325 13.70 5.32 10.40
CA ARG A 325 12.54 4.54 10.88
C ARG A 325 11.35 4.59 9.94
N ILE A 326 11.23 5.60 9.08
CA ILE A 326 10.16 5.67 8.08
C ILE A 326 10.45 4.62 7.00
N PRO A 327 9.57 3.63 6.76
CA PRO A 327 9.80 2.60 5.76
C PRO A 327 9.92 3.18 4.36
N SER A 328 10.65 2.50 3.48
CA SER A 328 10.77 2.82 2.05
C SER A 328 9.74 2.09 1.19
N VAL A 329 9.20 1.00 1.70
CA VAL A 329 8.17 0.17 1.07
C VAL A 329 6.81 0.55 1.63
N GLU A 330 5.82 0.70 0.77
CA GLU A 330 4.43 0.84 1.21
C GLU A 330 3.96 -0.48 1.81
N PHE A 331 3.45 -0.47 3.03
CA PHE A 331 3.01 -1.68 3.71
C PHE A 331 1.56 -1.60 4.17
N HIS A 332 0.90 -2.74 4.10
CA HIS A 332 -0.50 -2.91 4.48
C HIS A 332 -0.63 -4.05 5.49
N LYS A 333 -1.46 -3.84 6.52
CA LYS A 333 -1.81 -4.85 7.52
C LYS A 333 -3.25 -5.27 7.32
N ILE A 334 -3.49 -6.56 7.17
CA ILE A 334 -4.82 -7.10 6.87
C ILE A 334 -5.06 -8.31 7.76
N GLY A 335 -6.17 -8.32 8.48
CA GLY A 335 -6.56 -9.48 9.28
C GLY A 335 -7.19 -10.58 8.44
N ILE A 336 -6.99 -11.84 8.79
CA ILE A 336 -7.71 -12.99 8.23
C ILE A 336 -8.30 -13.79 9.37
N ILE A 337 -9.63 -13.92 9.35
CA ILE A 337 -10.42 -14.58 10.38
C ILE A 337 -11.26 -15.68 9.72
N TYR A 338 -11.28 -16.86 10.35
CA TYR A 338 -12.14 -17.96 9.97
C TYR A 338 -13.35 -18.02 10.89
N ILE A 339 -14.55 -18.13 10.34
CA ILE A 339 -15.79 -18.36 11.06
C ILE A 339 -16.31 -19.75 10.70
N GLY A 340 -16.28 -20.65 11.67
CA GLY A 340 -16.77 -22.00 11.50
C GLY A 340 -18.29 -22.13 11.57
N LYS A 341 -18.80 -23.30 11.24
CA LYS A 341 -20.23 -23.60 11.23
C LYS A 341 -20.90 -23.26 12.57
N ASN A 342 -21.99 -22.50 12.51
CA ASN A 342 -22.78 -22.05 13.66
C ASN A 342 -22.06 -21.16 14.70
N GLN A 343 -20.84 -20.68 14.41
CA GLN A 343 -20.15 -19.73 15.28
C GLN A 343 -20.72 -18.32 15.11
N ILE A 344 -21.05 -17.67 16.22
CA ILE A 344 -21.70 -16.35 16.24
C ILE A 344 -21.05 -15.35 17.22
N THR A 345 -20.12 -15.81 18.07
CA THR A 345 -19.47 -14.98 19.08
C THR A 345 -18.00 -14.72 18.76
N GLU A 346 -17.47 -13.58 19.23
CA GLU A 346 -16.07 -13.19 19.07
C GLU A 346 -15.11 -14.26 19.63
N ASN A 347 -15.45 -14.81 20.81
CA ASN A 347 -14.61 -15.80 21.49
C ASN A 347 -14.55 -17.13 20.72
N GLU A 348 -15.67 -17.63 20.21
CA GLU A 348 -15.70 -18.84 19.38
C GLU A 348 -14.82 -18.68 18.14
N VAL A 349 -14.96 -17.56 17.45
CA VAL A 349 -14.26 -17.28 16.19
C VAL A 349 -12.75 -17.11 16.41
N LEU A 350 -12.35 -16.34 17.42
CA LEU A 350 -10.93 -16.12 17.72
C LEU A 350 -10.24 -17.34 18.34
N ASN A 351 -11.01 -18.28 18.92
CA ASN A 351 -10.46 -19.53 19.44
C ASN A 351 -10.17 -20.57 18.35
N ASN A 352 -10.57 -20.35 17.10
CA ASN A 352 -10.26 -21.26 16.00
C ASN A 352 -8.75 -21.41 15.83
N LYS A 353 -8.29 -22.68 15.81
CA LYS A 353 -6.89 -23.07 15.61
C LYS A 353 -6.62 -23.50 14.16
N ILE A 354 -7.65 -23.97 13.48
CA ILE A 354 -7.62 -24.46 12.11
C ILE A 354 -8.97 -24.13 11.45
N GLY A 355 -9.02 -24.05 10.14
CA GLY A 355 -10.25 -23.87 9.39
C GLY A 355 -10.53 -25.04 8.46
N SER A 356 -11.57 -24.91 7.63
CA SER A 356 -11.94 -25.92 6.63
C SER A 356 -10.85 -26.13 5.58
N ILE A 357 -10.99 -27.20 4.78
CA ILE A 357 -10.09 -27.47 3.65
C ILE A 357 -10.10 -26.31 2.65
N ASP A 358 -11.26 -25.72 2.39
CA ASP A 358 -11.39 -24.61 1.45
C ASP A 358 -10.70 -23.34 2.01
N TYR A 359 -10.84 -23.07 3.30
CA TYR A 359 -10.08 -22.01 3.97
C TYR A 359 -8.56 -22.26 3.90
N GLN A 360 -8.09 -23.48 4.13
CA GLN A 360 -6.67 -23.82 4.06
C GLN A 360 -6.10 -23.65 2.65
N LYS A 361 -6.86 -24.01 1.61
CA LYS A 361 -6.49 -23.77 0.21
C LYS A 361 -6.42 -22.28 -0.09
N PHE A 362 -7.42 -21.50 0.34
CA PHE A 362 -7.40 -20.04 0.23
C PHE A 362 -6.17 -19.45 0.92
N LEU A 363 -5.92 -19.84 2.17
CA LEU A 363 -4.81 -19.35 2.98
C LEU A 363 -3.44 -19.68 2.38
N SER A 364 -3.28 -20.86 1.77
CA SER A 364 -2.03 -21.25 1.13
C SER A 364 -1.69 -20.47 -0.14
N ASN A 365 -2.70 -19.88 -0.80
CA ASN A 365 -2.55 -19.15 -2.06
C ASN A 365 -2.67 -17.62 -1.94
N ILE A 366 -3.05 -17.08 -0.76
CA ILE A 366 -3.16 -15.61 -0.57
C ILE A 366 -1.80 -14.93 -0.53
N GLY A 367 -0.76 -15.64 -0.10
CA GLY A 367 0.61 -15.14 0.01
C GLY A 367 1.58 -16.23 0.48
N ASP A 368 2.86 -15.88 0.53
CA ASP A 368 3.93 -16.76 0.96
C ASP A 368 3.92 -16.97 2.49
N LEU A 369 4.41 -18.11 2.93
CA LEU A 369 4.60 -18.42 4.34
C LEU A 369 5.95 -17.85 4.82
N ILE A 370 5.95 -17.19 5.98
CA ILE A 370 7.19 -16.71 6.58
C ILE A 370 7.25 -17.08 8.07
N LYS A 371 8.44 -17.48 8.51
CA LYS A 371 8.74 -17.67 9.93
C LYS A 371 8.93 -16.31 10.61
N LEU A 372 8.24 -16.09 11.72
CA LEU A 372 8.28 -14.83 12.47
C LEU A 372 9.58 -14.68 13.26
N GLN A 373 10.00 -15.74 13.96
CA GLN A 373 11.18 -15.68 14.81
C GLN A 373 12.46 -15.32 14.03
N GLY A 374 13.11 -14.23 14.44
CA GLY A 374 14.32 -13.71 13.80
C GLY A 374 14.06 -13.01 12.45
N CYS A 375 12.81 -12.78 12.06
CA CYS A 375 12.48 -12.13 10.80
C CYS A 375 12.95 -10.66 10.78
N LYS A 376 13.86 -10.36 9.83
CA LYS A 376 14.39 -9.01 9.57
C LYS A 376 14.21 -8.56 8.13
N SER A 377 13.66 -9.41 7.27
CA SER A 377 13.56 -9.18 5.81
C SER A 377 12.28 -8.46 5.42
N ILE A 378 11.23 -8.54 6.25
CA ILE A 378 9.94 -7.91 6.02
C ILE A 378 9.44 -7.19 7.28
N TYR A 379 8.49 -6.30 7.09
CA TYR A 379 7.75 -5.70 8.21
C TYR A 379 6.62 -6.63 8.63
N THR A 380 6.64 -7.09 9.89
CA THR A 380 5.70 -8.09 10.41
C THR A 380 4.37 -7.50 10.92
N GLY A 381 4.17 -6.18 10.77
CA GLY A 381 2.93 -5.54 11.19
C GLY A 381 2.76 -5.39 12.71
N GLY A 382 3.81 -5.67 13.48
CA GLY A 382 3.81 -5.66 14.94
C GLY A 382 3.64 -7.06 15.56
N LEU A 383 3.64 -8.14 14.74
CA LEU A 383 3.73 -9.51 15.24
C LEU A 383 5.08 -9.74 15.90
N ASP A 384 5.11 -10.49 16.98
CA ASP A 384 6.33 -10.79 17.74
C ASP A 384 7.32 -11.61 16.90
N THR A 385 8.57 -11.12 16.86
CA THR A 385 9.66 -11.76 16.11
C THR A 385 10.75 -12.36 17.00
N GLU A 386 10.57 -12.32 18.30
CA GLU A 386 11.57 -12.77 19.25
C GLU A 386 11.14 -14.06 19.98
N ASN A 387 9.91 -14.09 20.48
CA ASN A 387 9.43 -15.12 21.40
C ASN A 387 8.30 -15.99 20.86
N ASN A 388 7.91 -15.84 19.60
CA ASN A 388 6.78 -16.55 18.96
C ASN A 388 5.42 -16.38 19.69
N ILE A 389 5.21 -15.29 20.43
CA ILE A 389 3.96 -15.04 21.17
C ILE A 389 2.75 -14.98 20.22
N ASP A 390 2.95 -14.45 19.03
CA ASP A 390 1.91 -14.30 18.00
C ASP A 390 1.91 -15.45 16.97
N GLY A 391 2.50 -16.62 17.32
CA GLY A 391 2.64 -17.79 16.46
C GLY A 391 4.03 -17.90 15.84
N GLU A 392 4.31 -19.06 15.23
CA GLU A 392 5.60 -19.34 14.60
C GLU A 392 5.68 -18.79 13.18
N PHE A 393 4.56 -18.78 12.45
CA PHE A 393 4.46 -18.41 11.05
C PHE A 393 3.30 -17.45 10.80
N THR A 394 3.42 -16.66 9.73
CA THR A 394 2.31 -15.91 9.15
C THR A 394 2.37 -15.91 7.62
N ARG A 395 1.38 -15.31 6.97
CA ARG A 395 1.35 -15.12 5.52
C ARG A 395 1.72 -13.69 5.16
N TYR A 396 2.45 -13.52 4.05
CA TYR A 396 2.76 -12.21 3.50
C TYR A 396 2.76 -12.25 1.98
N TRP A 397 2.57 -11.09 1.37
CA TRP A 397 2.77 -10.91 -0.07
C TRP A 397 3.64 -9.68 -0.30
N ARG A 398 4.57 -9.77 -1.24
CA ARG A 398 5.47 -8.68 -1.58
C ARG A 398 5.52 -8.45 -3.07
N GLY A 399 5.18 -7.21 -3.48
CA GLY A 399 5.48 -6.67 -4.80
C GLY A 399 6.82 -5.92 -4.82
N LYS A 400 7.11 -5.20 -5.89
CA LYS A 400 8.38 -4.47 -6.03
C LYS A 400 8.50 -3.28 -5.07
N TYR A 401 7.39 -2.65 -4.68
CA TYR A 401 7.36 -1.46 -3.82
C TYR A 401 6.28 -1.50 -2.74
N ILE A 402 5.49 -2.56 -2.68
CA ILE A 402 4.39 -2.79 -1.73
C ILE A 402 4.60 -4.11 -1.01
N GLN A 403 4.16 -4.15 0.24
CA GLN A 403 4.08 -5.36 1.03
C GLN A 403 2.72 -5.44 1.74
N ILE A 404 2.13 -6.62 1.76
CA ILE A 404 0.96 -6.95 2.60
C ILE A 404 1.42 -7.99 3.62
N ILE A 405 1.16 -7.72 4.89
CA ILE A 405 1.27 -8.71 5.97
C ILE A 405 -0.12 -9.11 6.40
N PHE A 406 -0.35 -10.41 6.52
CA PHE A 406 -1.63 -10.94 6.96
C PHE A 406 -1.55 -11.35 8.42
N HIS A 407 -2.38 -10.75 9.26
CA HIS A 407 -2.59 -11.16 10.64
C HIS A 407 -3.62 -12.30 10.63
N VAL A 408 -3.13 -13.54 10.56
CA VAL A 408 -3.97 -14.73 10.40
C VAL A 408 -4.35 -15.29 11.77
N ALA A 409 -5.59 -15.09 12.20
CA ALA A 409 -6.06 -15.46 13.54
C ALA A 409 -5.84 -16.96 13.87
N THR A 410 -6.00 -17.86 12.89
CA THR A 410 -5.79 -19.30 13.07
C THR A 410 -4.31 -19.70 13.17
N MET A 411 -3.37 -18.84 12.74
CA MET A 411 -1.92 -19.09 12.84
C MET A 411 -1.30 -18.46 14.10
N MET A 412 -2.04 -17.59 14.81
CA MET A 412 -1.60 -16.96 16.06
C MET A 412 -1.88 -17.88 17.26
N ASN A 413 -1.52 -19.15 17.16
CA ASN A 413 -1.72 -20.11 18.23
C ASN A 413 -0.38 -20.57 18.76
N ASN A 414 -0.10 -20.29 20.01
CA ASN A 414 1.10 -20.79 20.68
C ASN A 414 0.74 -21.34 22.06
N ASN A 415 0.32 -22.62 22.08
CA ASN A 415 -0.07 -23.30 23.32
C ASN A 415 1.14 -23.55 24.23
N GLU A 416 2.35 -23.79 23.65
CA GLU A 416 3.54 -24.21 24.40
C GLU A 416 4.07 -23.15 25.37
N GLN A 417 3.91 -21.86 25.05
CA GLN A 417 4.37 -20.76 25.92
C GLN A 417 3.35 -20.37 27.01
N ILE A 418 2.07 -20.73 26.83
CA ILE A 418 1.00 -20.42 27.78
C ILE A 418 0.87 -21.51 28.83
N LEU A 419 1.11 -22.77 28.45
CA LEU A 419 0.96 -23.95 29.32
C LEU A 419 2.11 -24.15 30.32
N GLY A 420 3.26 -23.45 30.20
CA GLY A 420 4.43 -23.75 31.00
C GLY A 420 4.95 -25.18 30.73
N GLU A 421 5.85 -25.65 31.57
CA GLU A 421 6.50 -26.99 31.40
C GLU A 421 5.58 -28.21 31.66
N ASN A 422 4.33 -27.99 32.08
CA ASN A 422 3.37 -29.09 32.38
C ASN A 422 2.43 -29.30 31.18
N GLN A 423 2.83 -30.15 30.26
CA GLN A 423 2.13 -30.50 29.01
C GLN A 423 0.79 -31.27 29.16
N ASN A 424 0.34 -31.59 30.36
CA ASN A 424 -0.81 -32.45 30.60
C ASN A 424 -2.05 -31.75 31.18
N ASP A 425 -2.00 -30.44 31.43
CA ASP A 425 -3.15 -29.74 31.97
C ASP A 425 -4.02 -29.17 30.84
N GLU A 426 -5.34 -29.42 30.93
CA GLU A 426 -6.32 -28.73 30.07
C GLU A 426 -6.20 -27.21 30.26
N LEU A 427 -6.20 -26.43 29.15
CA LEU A 427 -6.16 -24.97 29.17
C LEU A 427 -7.29 -24.44 30.06
N SER A 428 -6.96 -23.63 31.04
CA SER A 428 -7.98 -22.94 31.83
C SER A 428 -8.73 -21.91 30.98
N ASP A 429 -9.97 -21.57 31.39
CA ASP A 429 -10.75 -20.52 30.74
C ASP A 429 -9.99 -19.17 30.70
N MET A 430 -9.14 -18.91 31.70
CA MET A 430 -8.29 -17.72 31.77
C MET A 430 -7.19 -17.73 30.68
N ASP A 431 -6.61 -18.89 30.39
CA ASP A 431 -5.59 -19.02 29.36
C ASP A 431 -6.18 -18.87 27.95
N ILE A 432 -7.37 -19.43 27.74
CA ILE A 432 -8.13 -19.26 26.50
C ILE A 432 -8.46 -17.78 26.30
N GLN A 433 -8.93 -17.08 27.33
CA GLN A 433 -9.23 -15.65 27.24
C GLN A 433 -7.97 -14.82 26.94
N ARG A 434 -6.84 -15.12 27.57
CA ARG A 434 -5.55 -14.46 27.30
C ARG A 434 -5.10 -14.66 25.84
N MET A 435 -5.26 -15.87 25.28
CA MET A 435 -4.98 -16.11 23.86
C MET A 435 -5.87 -15.26 22.94
N ILE A 436 -7.17 -15.19 23.26
CA ILE A 436 -8.13 -14.38 22.49
C ILE A 436 -7.73 -12.91 22.52
N ASP A 437 -7.35 -12.39 23.68
CA ASP A 437 -6.93 -10.99 23.84
C ASP A 437 -5.64 -10.68 23.07
N LEU A 438 -4.68 -11.61 23.03
CA LEU A 438 -3.46 -11.46 22.21
C LEU A 438 -3.79 -11.40 20.72
N LYS A 439 -4.65 -12.29 20.21
CA LYS A 439 -5.10 -12.24 18.81
C LYS A 439 -5.87 -10.95 18.53
N LYS A 440 -6.77 -10.55 19.42
CA LYS A 440 -7.58 -9.35 19.29
C LYS A 440 -6.74 -8.09 19.22
N ARG A 441 -5.58 -8.04 19.92
CA ARG A 441 -4.63 -6.92 19.85
C ARG A 441 -4.19 -6.65 18.41
N HIS A 442 -3.97 -7.67 17.59
CA HIS A 442 -3.58 -7.51 16.18
C HIS A 442 -4.78 -7.35 15.27
N ILE A 443 -5.75 -8.24 15.35
CA ILE A 443 -6.95 -8.25 14.50
C ILE A 443 -7.79 -6.97 14.70
N GLY A 444 -7.97 -6.53 15.94
CA GLY A 444 -8.74 -5.34 16.28
C GLY A 444 -8.08 -4.02 15.86
N ASN A 445 -6.77 -4.02 15.62
CA ASN A 445 -6.01 -2.84 15.18
C ASN A 445 -5.84 -2.76 13.65
N ASN A 446 -6.44 -3.65 12.88
CA ASN A 446 -6.45 -3.59 11.43
C ASN A 446 -7.63 -2.76 10.92
N HIS A 447 -7.38 -1.91 9.94
CA HIS A 447 -8.44 -1.15 9.26
C HIS A 447 -9.29 -2.04 8.35
N VAL A 448 -8.71 -3.12 7.83
CA VAL A 448 -9.33 -4.07 6.91
C VAL A 448 -9.15 -5.49 7.45
N ASN A 449 -10.25 -6.23 7.52
CA ASN A 449 -10.24 -7.64 7.87
C ASN A 449 -10.96 -8.48 6.80
N ILE A 450 -10.42 -9.65 6.52
CA ILE A 450 -11.00 -10.69 5.66
C ILE A 450 -11.63 -11.73 6.56
N PHE A 451 -12.90 -12.05 6.32
CA PHE A 451 -13.62 -13.10 7.01
C PHE A 451 -13.95 -14.22 6.03
N PHE A 452 -13.42 -15.40 6.29
CA PHE A 452 -13.83 -16.62 5.59
C PHE A 452 -14.95 -17.26 6.41
N ASP A 453 -16.18 -17.04 5.97
CA ASP A 453 -17.39 -17.28 6.76
C ASP A 453 -18.15 -18.51 6.25
N GLU A 454 -18.10 -19.57 7.05
CA GLU A 454 -18.85 -20.81 6.87
C GLU A 454 -19.93 -21.00 7.96
N SER A 455 -20.27 -19.95 8.70
CA SER A 455 -21.24 -20.02 9.79
C SER A 455 -22.63 -20.44 9.33
N GLY A 456 -23.00 -20.09 8.11
CA GLY A 456 -24.36 -20.24 7.58
C GLY A 456 -25.32 -19.15 8.06
N HIS A 457 -24.84 -18.15 8.78
CA HIS A 457 -25.63 -17.02 9.29
C HIS A 457 -25.33 -15.74 8.50
N GLU A 458 -26.16 -14.72 8.69
CA GLU A 458 -25.87 -13.40 8.13
C GLU A 458 -24.68 -12.77 8.89
N PHE A 459 -23.73 -12.22 8.11
CA PHE A 459 -22.51 -11.65 8.67
C PHE A 459 -22.80 -10.43 9.55
N ASN A 460 -22.29 -10.45 10.76
CA ASN A 460 -22.34 -9.34 11.70
C ASN A 460 -21.04 -8.51 11.65
N PHE A 461 -21.13 -7.26 11.19
CA PHE A 461 -19.96 -6.35 11.12
C PHE A 461 -19.28 -6.14 12.48
N ASN A 462 -20.06 -6.18 13.57
CA ASN A 462 -19.56 -5.97 14.93
C ASN A 462 -19.14 -7.28 15.64
N LEU A 463 -18.99 -8.39 14.91
CA LEU A 463 -18.56 -9.67 15.47
C LEU A 463 -17.22 -9.53 16.21
N ILE A 464 -16.26 -8.83 15.60
CA ILE A 464 -15.02 -8.42 16.27
C ILE A 464 -15.18 -6.96 16.73
N LYS A 465 -15.19 -6.77 18.04
CA LYS A 465 -15.34 -5.43 18.63
C LYS A 465 -14.04 -4.64 18.47
N SER A 466 -14.03 -3.68 17.54
CA SER A 466 -12.89 -2.82 17.25
C SER A 466 -13.32 -1.41 16.89
N GLN A 467 -12.54 -0.41 17.31
CA GLN A 467 -12.70 0.99 16.87
C GLN A 467 -11.97 1.29 15.55
N PHE A 468 -11.02 0.45 15.17
CA PHE A 468 -10.13 0.68 14.01
C PHE A 468 -10.57 -0.07 12.75
N ASN A 469 -11.44 -1.07 12.87
CA ASN A 469 -11.95 -1.81 11.73
C ASN A 469 -12.96 -0.97 10.94
N PHE A 470 -12.63 -0.60 9.71
CA PHE A 470 -13.49 0.19 8.81
C PHE A 470 -14.18 -0.68 7.76
N LEU A 471 -13.51 -1.74 7.32
CA LEU A 471 -13.92 -2.56 6.18
C LEU A 471 -13.74 -4.04 6.48
N CYS A 472 -14.78 -4.83 6.16
CA CYS A 472 -14.76 -6.29 6.24
C CYS A 472 -15.02 -6.88 4.86
N ILE A 473 -14.08 -7.68 4.33
CA ILE A 473 -14.26 -8.47 3.12
C ILE A 473 -14.71 -9.85 3.56
N VAL A 474 -15.93 -10.24 3.21
CA VAL A 474 -16.53 -11.50 3.63
C VAL A 474 -16.61 -12.45 2.45
N ILE A 475 -16.05 -13.64 2.64
CA ILE A 475 -16.01 -14.75 1.68
C ILE A 475 -16.92 -15.83 2.22
N THR A 476 -17.98 -16.19 1.48
CA THR A 476 -18.87 -17.29 1.86
C THR A 476 -18.92 -18.34 0.76
N PRO A 477 -18.89 -19.65 1.07
CA PRO A 477 -19.07 -20.69 0.06
C PRO A 477 -20.40 -20.52 -0.65
N HIS A 478 -20.39 -20.71 -1.97
CA HIS A 478 -21.59 -20.68 -2.79
C HIS A 478 -21.80 -22.06 -3.44
N THR A 479 -22.77 -22.80 -2.95
CA THR A 479 -23.16 -24.10 -3.51
C THR A 479 -24.30 -23.90 -4.50
N TYR A 480 -24.05 -24.27 -5.75
CA TYR A 480 -25.18 -24.49 -6.66
C TYR A 480 -25.89 -25.78 -6.21
N SER A 481 -27.20 -25.72 -5.99
CA SER A 481 -27.96 -26.95 -5.79
C SER A 481 -27.89 -27.76 -7.08
N GLN A 482 -27.36 -28.97 -7.04
CA GLN A 482 -27.32 -29.91 -8.16
C GLN A 482 -28.73 -30.14 -8.75
N ASP A 483 -29.76 -29.94 -7.95
CA ASP A 483 -31.17 -30.11 -8.36
C ASP A 483 -31.64 -29.11 -9.42
N TYR A 484 -31.08 -27.89 -9.47
CA TYR A 484 -31.41 -26.90 -10.49
C TYR A 484 -30.89 -27.31 -11.88
N TYR A 485 -29.73 -27.94 -11.96
CA TYR A 485 -29.12 -28.39 -13.20
C TYR A 485 -29.74 -29.72 -13.71
N ASN A 486 -30.12 -30.63 -12.81
CA ASN A 486 -30.72 -31.89 -13.18
C ASN A 486 -32.11 -31.73 -13.82
N ASN A 487 -32.83 -30.64 -13.52
CA ASN A 487 -34.19 -30.39 -14.00
C ASN A 487 -34.28 -29.53 -15.28
N ASN A 488 -33.21 -28.84 -15.70
CA ASN A 488 -33.30 -27.81 -16.73
C ASN A 488 -32.33 -27.94 -17.93
N LEU A 489 -31.50 -28.99 -18.00
CA LEU A 489 -30.59 -29.20 -19.12
C LEU A 489 -30.82 -30.55 -19.80
N PRO A 490 -30.91 -30.58 -21.16
CA PRO A 490 -30.99 -31.83 -21.89
C PRO A 490 -29.72 -32.64 -21.69
N VAL A 491 -29.90 -33.91 -21.38
CA VAL A 491 -28.84 -34.91 -21.14
C VAL A 491 -28.02 -35.11 -22.42
N SER A 492 -26.92 -34.33 -22.57
CA SER A 492 -25.84 -34.66 -23.50
C SER A 492 -24.55 -34.74 -22.72
N SER A 493 -24.11 -35.96 -22.47
CA SER A 493 -22.96 -36.34 -21.72
C SER A 493 -21.65 -36.12 -22.49
N THR A 494 -20.85 -35.14 -22.10
CA THR A 494 -19.42 -35.15 -22.36
C THR A 494 -18.69 -34.92 -21.04
N GLU A 495 -17.59 -35.62 -20.82
CA GLU A 495 -16.79 -35.58 -19.59
C GLU A 495 -16.32 -34.15 -19.25
N ASP A 496 -16.11 -33.29 -20.26
CA ASP A 496 -15.79 -31.87 -20.11
C ASP A 496 -16.87 -31.06 -19.36
N LYS A 497 -18.17 -31.43 -19.48
CA LYS A 497 -19.26 -30.81 -18.75
C LYS A 497 -19.32 -31.23 -17.28
N LYS A 498 -18.88 -32.46 -16.94
CA LYS A 498 -18.78 -32.94 -15.57
C LYS A 498 -17.64 -32.25 -14.81
N GLN A 499 -16.52 -31.93 -15.48
CA GLN A 499 -15.43 -31.17 -14.87
C GLN A 499 -15.79 -29.69 -14.61
N GLN A 500 -16.54 -29.05 -15.53
CA GLN A 500 -17.04 -27.69 -15.33
C GLN A 500 -18.10 -27.56 -14.21
N LEU A 501 -18.85 -28.62 -13.94
CA LEU A 501 -19.85 -28.69 -12.84
C LEU A 501 -19.23 -28.89 -11.44
N SER A 502 -17.93 -29.14 -11.36
CA SER A 502 -17.21 -29.34 -10.10
C SER A 502 -16.46 -28.09 -9.60
N GLU A 503 -16.44 -27.00 -10.37
CA GLU A 503 -15.79 -25.76 -9.94
C GLU A 503 -16.58 -25.11 -8.80
N LYS A 504 -15.88 -24.90 -7.67
CA LYS A 504 -16.45 -24.20 -6.53
C LYS A 504 -16.37 -22.70 -6.73
N TYR A 505 -17.42 -22.00 -6.34
CA TYR A 505 -17.50 -20.55 -6.32
C TYR A 505 -17.71 -20.03 -4.91
N PHE A 506 -17.22 -18.83 -4.67
CA PHE A 506 -17.35 -18.13 -3.40
C PHE A 506 -18.01 -16.77 -3.64
N LYS A 507 -18.94 -16.44 -2.78
CA LYS A 507 -19.56 -15.12 -2.74
C LYS A 507 -18.66 -14.18 -1.95
N VAL A 508 -18.20 -13.11 -2.56
CA VAL A 508 -17.36 -12.08 -1.96
C VAL A 508 -18.15 -10.79 -1.86
N LYS A 509 -18.23 -10.22 -0.66
CA LYS A 509 -18.92 -8.95 -0.39
C LYS A 509 -18.14 -8.12 0.63
N MET A 510 -18.11 -6.79 0.43
CA MET A 510 -17.55 -5.85 1.40
C MET A 510 -18.64 -5.25 2.28
N TYR A 511 -18.42 -5.31 3.58
CA TYR A 511 -19.20 -4.62 4.58
C TYR A 511 -18.39 -3.43 5.11
N ARG A 512 -19.06 -2.34 5.46
CA ARG A 512 -18.47 -1.06 5.83
C ARG A 512 -19.01 -0.59 7.16
N ARG A 513 -18.17 0.12 7.92
CA ARG A 513 -18.62 0.85 9.09
C ARG A 513 -19.60 1.96 8.66
N GLY A 514 -20.55 2.30 9.52
CA GLY A 514 -21.46 3.43 9.30
C GLY A 514 -20.69 4.73 9.01
N GLY A 515 -21.16 5.50 8.04
CA GLY A 515 -20.50 6.73 7.56
C GLY A 515 -19.46 6.55 6.48
N VAL A 516 -18.87 5.35 6.31
CA VAL A 516 -17.92 5.08 5.23
C VAL A 516 -18.64 4.98 3.88
N PRO A 517 -18.25 5.74 2.83
CA PRO A 517 -18.93 5.72 1.54
C PRO A 517 -18.73 4.39 0.81
N SER A 518 -19.60 4.11 -0.16
CA SER A 518 -19.43 2.99 -1.10
C SER A 518 -18.40 3.38 -2.14
N PHE A 519 -17.33 2.60 -2.29
CA PHE A 519 -16.24 2.90 -3.24
C PHE A 519 -15.80 1.67 -4.04
N CYS A 520 -15.77 0.51 -3.54
CA CYS A 520 -15.22 -0.67 -4.20
C CYS A 520 -16.27 -1.48 -4.95
N GLY A 521 -15.86 -2.12 -6.04
CA GLY A 521 -16.72 -2.97 -6.89
C GLY A 521 -17.40 -4.13 -6.16
N ILE A 522 -16.90 -4.55 -4.99
CA ILE A 522 -17.50 -5.60 -4.16
C ILE A 522 -18.44 -5.08 -3.07
N SER A 523 -18.83 -3.81 -3.10
CA SER A 523 -19.94 -3.31 -2.28
C SER A 523 -21.24 -4.09 -2.54
N HIS A 524 -21.42 -4.57 -3.78
CA HIS A 524 -22.36 -5.63 -4.14
C HIS A 524 -21.58 -6.93 -4.31
N PHE A 525 -22.14 -8.05 -3.86
CA PHE A 525 -21.44 -9.33 -3.92
C PHE A 525 -21.03 -9.72 -5.35
N LYS A 526 -19.91 -10.44 -5.44
CA LYS A 526 -19.41 -11.09 -6.65
C LYS A 526 -19.24 -12.57 -6.39
N LEU A 527 -19.41 -13.38 -7.43
CA LEU A 527 -19.08 -14.80 -7.40
C LEU A 527 -17.70 -14.97 -8.06
N ILE A 528 -16.79 -15.58 -7.32
CA ILE A 528 -15.39 -15.80 -7.75
C ILE A 528 -15.08 -17.28 -7.63
N SER A 529 -14.43 -17.85 -8.64
CA SER A 529 -13.99 -19.25 -8.63
C SER A 529 -12.93 -19.51 -7.57
N GLU A 530 -12.87 -20.74 -7.03
CA GLU A 530 -11.88 -21.16 -6.04
C GLU A 530 -10.45 -20.82 -6.48
N LYS A 531 -10.16 -20.99 -7.76
CA LYS A 531 -8.84 -20.75 -8.35
C LYS A 531 -8.43 -19.28 -8.31
N GLU A 532 -9.31 -18.37 -8.66
CA GLU A 532 -9.02 -16.94 -8.78
C GLU A 532 -9.24 -16.18 -7.45
N LEU A 533 -9.91 -16.80 -6.48
CA LEU A 533 -10.28 -16.20 -5.19
C LEU A 533 -9.10 -15.57 -4.44
N PRO A 534 -7.95 -16.24 -4.26
CA PRO A 534 -6.86 -15.65 -3.47
C PRO A 534 -6.27 -14.40 -4.10
N VAL A 535 -6.08 -14.39 -5.43
CA VAL A 535 -5.53 -13.24 -6.16
C VAL A 535 -6.53 -12.07 -6.16
N PHE A 536 -7.82 -12.36 -6.39
CA PHE A 536 -8.89 -11.37 -6.34
C PHE A 536 -9.01 -10.73 -4.94
N ILE A 537 -9.00 -11.53 -3.88
CA ILE A 537 -9.09 -11.03 -2.49
C ILE A 537 -7.86 -10.20 -2.13
N ARG A 538 -6.66 -10.62 -2.53
CA ARG A 538 -5.43 -9.85 -2.29
C ARG A 538 -5.50 -8.47 -2.97
N SER A 539 -5.90 -8.41 -4.24
CA SER A 539 -6.08 -7.14 -4.97
C SER A 539 -7.12 -6.24 -4.30
N THR A 540 -8.27 -6.81 -3.97
CA THR A 540 -9.37 -6.07 -3.34
C THR A 540 -9.02 -5.59 -1.93
N SER A 541 -8.31 -6.40 -1.15
CA SER A 541 -7.88 -6.02 0.20
C SER A 541 -6.81 -4.94 0.18
N LEU A 542 -5.95 -4.90 -0.85
CA LEU A 542 -5.03 -3.79 -1.08
C LEU A 542 -5.79 -2.48 -1.35
N LEU A 543 -6.74 -2.49 -2.28
CA LEU A 543 -7.59 -1.33 -2.58
C LEU A 543 -8.34 -0.84 -1.34
N ALA A 544 -8.91 -1.77 -0.58
CA ALA A 544 -9.59 -1.47 0.68
C ALA A 544 -8.65 -0.83 1.71
N SER A 545 -7.41 -1.31 1.81
CA SER A 545 -6.40 -0.76 2.72
C SER A 545 -5.91 0.61 2.28
N ILE A 546 -5.74 0.87 0.98
CA ILE A 546 -5.42 2.20 0.45
C ILE A 546 -6.54 3.18 0.83
N PHE A 547 -7.80 2.80 0.60
CA PHE A 547 -8.95 3.63 0.98
C PHE A 547 -9.00 3.89 2.49
N ALA A 548 -8.83 2.85 3.32
CA ALA A 548 -8.86 2.98 4.77
C ALA A 548 -7.73 3.89 5.29
N ASN A 549 -6.56 3.87 4.67
CA ASN A 549 -5.46 4.79 4.98
C ASN A 549 -5.83 6.23 4.66
N VAL A 550 -6.44 6.49 3.51
CA VAL A 550 -6.94 7.83 3.14
C VAL A 550 -8.03 8.28 4.12
N TRP A 551 -8.99 7.41 4.44
CA TRP A 551 -10.05 7.69 5.40
C TRP A 551 -9.51 8.05 6.79
N HIS A 552 -8.43 7.41 7.21
CA HIS A 552 -7.76 7.68 8.48
C HIS A 552 -6.79 8.88 8.43
N GLY A 553 -6.61 9.51 7.27
CA GLY A 553 -5.71 10.64 7.07
C GLY A 553 -4.22 10.29 6.98
N SER A 554 -3.90 9.04 6.70
CA SER A 554 -2.51 8.60 6.49
C SER A 554 -1.99 9.10 5.14
N LYS A 555 -0.75 9.57 5.12
CA LYS A 555 -0.09 10.06 3.90
C LYS A 555 0.84 8.99 3.32
N ASN A 556 1.13 9.09 2.02
CA ASN A 556 2.10 8.25 1.33
C ASN A 556 3.47 8.25 2.04
N VAL A 557 4.09 7.10 2.18
CA VAL A 557 5.35 6.92 2.91
C VAL A 557 6.50 7.72 2.31
N TRP A 558 6.56 7.84 0.98
CA TRP A 558 7.63 8.61 0.31
C TRP A 558 7.47 10.11 0.54
N SER A 559 6.23 10.63 0.56
CA SER A 559 5.96 12.03 0.96
C SER A 559 6.41 12.31 2.39
N GLN A 560 6.20 11.36 3.33
CA GLN A 560 6.67 11.50 4.70
C GLN A 560 8.20 11.55 4.76
N ARG A 561 8.90 10.70 3.99
CA ARG A 561 10.36 10.71 3.90
C ARG A 561 10.89 12.01 3.30
N VAL A 562 10.25 12.54 2.24
CA VAL A 562 10.61 13.85 1.64
C VAL A 562 10.45 14.97 2.66
N LYS A 563 9.36 14.99 3.43
CA LYS A 563 9.16 15.98 4.51
C LYS A 563 10.27 15.91 5.55
N GLN A 564 10.68 14.70 5.92
CA GLN A 564 11.76 14.51 6.88
C GLN A 564 13.11 14.98 6.33
N LEU A 565 13.39 14.74 5.02
CA LEU A 565 14.57 15.28 4.34
C LEU A 565 14.56 16.82 4.32
N LYS A 566 13.42 17.44 4.03
CA LYS A 566 13.25 18.91 4.10
C LYS A 566 13.46 19.46 5.53
N LEU A 567 13.00 18.72 6.54
CA LEU A 567 13.24 19.09 7.94
C LEU A 567 14.74 19.05 8.29
N ILE A 568 15.48 18.03 7.84
CA ILE A 568 16.92 17.96 8.03
C ILE A 568 17.59 19.17 7.36
N LEU A 569 17.21 19.50 6.12
CA LEU A 569 17.71 20.68 5.40
C LEU A 569 17.44 21.98 6.18
N SER A 570 16.27 22.13 6.80
CA SER A 570 15.93 23.34 7.56
C SER A 570 16.79 23.56 8.80
N TYR A 571 17.37 22.52 9.37
CA TYR A 571 18.32 22.64 10.47
C TYR A 571 19.74 23.02 10.01
N THR A 572 20.07 22.81 8.74
CA THR A 572 21.39 23.14 8.17
C THR A 572 21.49 24.59 7.67
N LEU A 573 20.42 25.15 7.12
CA LEU A 573 20.40 26.49 6.52
C LEU A 573 20.73 27.66 7.48
N PRO A 574 20.27 27.71 8.76
CA PRO A 574 20.57 28.81 9.66
C PRO A 574 22.06 28.94 10.01
N GLN A 575 22.81 27.83 10.02
CA GLN A 575 24.23 27.83 10.35
C GLN A 575 25.10 28.35 9.19
N LEU A 576 24.66 28.18 7.93
CA LEU A 576 25.34 28.78 6.77
C LEU A 576 25.30 30.33 6.81
N ASN A 577 24.16 30.89 7.24
CA ASN A 577 24.02 32.35 7.36
C ASN A 577 24.84 32.95 8.51
N SER A 578 25.12 32.18 9.57
CA SER A 578 25.96 32.62 10.68
C SER A 578 27.46 32.53 10.38
N THR A 579 27.92 31.58 9.57
CA THR A 579 29.32 31.44 9.16
C THR A 579 29.75 32.45 8.10
N THR A 580 28.81 32.86 7.21
CA THR A 580 29.09 33.93 6.22
C THR A 580 29.09 35.33 6.84
N ALA A 581 28.40 35.56 7.96
CA ALA A 581 28.40 36.85 8.68
C ALA A 581 29.62 37.07 9.58
N GLY A 582 30.44 36.04 9.83
CA GLY A 582 31.67 36.12 10.61
C GLY A 582 32.97 36.22 9.80
N ALA A 583 32.86 36.28 8.46
CA ALA A 583 34.00 36.30 7.53
C ALA A 583 34.07 37.58 6.70
N VAL A 584 33.58 38.73 7.23
CA VAL A 584 33.78 40.09 6.66
C VAL A 584 34.57 40.96 7.67
#